data_756c70ff3226a8b56b78ab0f4d520dc1
#
_entry.id   756c70ff3226a8b56b78ab0f4d520dc1
#
_cell.length_a   1.000
_cell.length_b   1.000
_cell.length_c   1.000
_cell.angle_alpha   90.00
_cell.angle_beta   90.00
_cell.angle_gamma   90.00
#
_symmetry.space_group_name_H-M   'P 1'
#
loop_
_entity.id
_entity.type
_entity.pdbx_description
1 polymer ?
#
loop_
_entity_poly.entity_id
_entity_poly.type
_entity_poly.pdbx_seq_one_letter_code
_entity_poly.pdbx_strand_id
1 'polypeptide(L)'
;MTRTRRLTHIAIYVALALVLHITESFIPVPFMVPGAKLGLANIVTLLVILLSGMYDALVVVALRTFLGSLLSGALTSFAFSIVGGVLATIVMALVYKRLGGVFGLVGVSILGAISHNIGQLLVAGVVVGTMGVYGYLPVLLVAGVATGYFVGIAAGLVLRFLPKALAESAAAGWPEDARVHHIARMR
;
A
#
# COMPACT_ATOMS: atom_id res chain seq x y z
N MET A 1 -11.57 -10.12 18.45
CA MET A 1 -12.50 -10.32 17.31
C MET A 1 -12.77 -11.79 17.13
N THR A 2 -14.02 -12.20 16.85
CA THR A 2 -14.33 -13.58 16.46
C THR A 2 -13.70 -13.89 15.10
N ARG A 3 -13.35 -15.16 14.85
CA ARG A 3 -12.72 -15.61 13.60
C ARG A 3 -13.56 -15.23 12.37
N THR A 4 -14.86 -15.36 12.45
CA THR A 4 -15.81 -15.01 11.37
C THR A 4 -15.74 -13.52 11.04
N ARG A 5 -15.76 -12.64 12.04
CA ARG A 5 -15.69 -11.19 11.85
C ARG A 5 -14.38 -10.76 11.17
N ARG A 6 -13.25 -11.38 11.55
CA ARG A 6 -11.96 -11.11 10.92
C ARG A 6 -11.97 -11.51 9.43
N LEU A 7 -12.52 -12.69 9.09
CA LEU A 7 -12.63 -13.15 7.71
C LEU A 7 -13.49 -12.21 6.86
N THR A 8 -14.62 -11.74 7.40
CA THR A 8 -15.49 -10.76 6.71
C THR A 8 -14.74 -9.46 6.42
N HIS A 9 -13.99 -8.92 7.38
CA HIS A 9 -13.20 -7.71 7.15
C HIS A 9 -12.13 -7.93 6.07
N ILE A 10 -11.39 -9.04 6.11
CA ILE A 10 -10.39 -9.37 5.10
C ILE A 10 -11.05 -9.45 3.71
N ALA A 11 -12.21 -10.11 3.60
CA ALA A 11 -12.93 -10.22 2.32
C ALA A 11 -13.34 -8.86 1.76
N ILE A 12 -13.85 -7.95 2.61
CA ILE A 12 -14.19 -6.58 2.21
C ILE A 12 -12.94 -5.81 1.77
N TYR A 13 -11.84 -5.89 2.51
CA TYR A 13 -10.59 -5.22 2.15
C TYR A 13 -10.02 -5.75 0.83
N VAL A 14 -10.08 -7.07 0.59
CA VAL A 14 -9.64 -7.68 -0.68
C VAL A 14 -10.50 -7.18 -1.83
N ALA A 15 -11.83 -7.15 -1.66
CA ALA A 15 -12.75 -6.65 -2.68
C ALA A 15 -12.47 -5.18 -3.02
N LEU A 16 -12.33 -4.30 -2.01
CA LEU A 16 -12.01 -2.89 -2.21
C LEU A 16 -10.65 -2.70 -2.90
N ALA A 17 -9.63 -3.43 -2.44
CA ALA A 17 -8.30 -3.35 -3.02
C ALA A 17 -8.28 -3.85 -4.47
N LEU A 18 -9.08 -4.88 -4.80
CA LEU A 18 -9.21 -5.42 -6.14
C LEU A 18 -9.92 -4.44 -7.07
N VAL A 19 -11.01 -3.83 -6.63
CA VAL A 19 -11.72 -2.78 -7.39
C VAL A 19 -10.76 -1.63 -7.72
N LEU A 20 -10.02 -1.11 -6.73
CA LEU A 20 -9.05 -0.05 -6.97
C LEU A 20 -7.92 -0.49 -7.90
N HIS A 21 -7.44 -1.74 -7.78
CA HIS A 21 -6.41 -2.30 -8.65
C HIS A 21 -6.88 -2.40 -10.11
N ILE A 22 -8.13 -2.82 -10.33
CA ILE A 22 -8.72 -2.89 -11.66
C ILE A 22 -8.96 -1.48 -12.22
N THR A 23 -9.53 -0.58 -11.41
CA THR A 23 -9.75 0.82 -11.81
C THR A 23 -8.44 1.50 -12.22
N GLU A 24 -7.36 1.25 -11.46
CA GLU A 24 -6.03 1.77 -11.77
C GLU A 24 -5.52 1.32 -13.14
N SER A 25 -5.85 0.10 -13.57
CA SER A 25 -5.41 -0.43 -14.87
C SER A 25 -6.04 0.28 -16.07
N PHE A 26 -7.15 1.00 -15.88
CA PHE A 26 -7.79 1.83 -16.91
C PHE A 26 -7.25 3.26 -16.97
N ILE A 27 -6.44 3.68 -16.00
CA ILE A 27 -5.86 5.02 -15.97
C ILE A 27 -4.56 4.99 -16.77
N PRO A 28 -4.48 5.65 -17.93
CA PRO A 28 -3.23 5.72 -18.68
C PRO A 28 -2.23 6.56 -17.88
N VAL A 29 -1.19 5.91 -17.38
CA VAL A 29 -0.09 6.62 -16.70
C VAL A 29 0.87 7.09 -17.79
N PRO A 30 1.10 8.41 -17.95
CA PRO A 30 1.94 8.95 -19.02
C PRO A 30 3.44 8.62 -18.85
N PHE A 31 3.82 8.02 -17.76
CA PHE A 31 5.20 7.62 -17.50
C PHE A 31 5.46 6.23 -18.08
N MET A 32 6.25 6.18 -19.14
CA MET A 32 6.58 4.95 -19.90
C MET A 32 7.46 3.95 -19.14
N VAL A 33 7.24 3.77 -17.85
CA VAL A 33 7.95 2.73 -17.08
C VAL A 33 7.04 1.51 -16.99
N PRO A 34 7.39 0.39 -17.65
CA PRO A 34 6.60 -0.83 -17.57
C PRO A 34 6.42 -1.24 -16.11
N GLY A 35 5.16 -1.37 -15.67
CA GLY A 35 4.82 -1.78 -14.31
C GLY A 35 4.66 -0.65 -13.30
N ALA A 36 4.96 0.62 -13.62
CA ALA A 36 4.64 1.74 -12.74
C ALA A 36 3.12 1.91 -12.62
N LYS A 37 2.60 1.77 -11.41
CA LYS A 37 1.20 1.97 -11.08
C LYS A 37 1.07 3.11 -10.07
N LEU A 38 -0.06 3.82 -10.09
CA LEU A 38 -0.36 4.90 -9.13
C LEU A 38 -0.44 4.39 -7.69
N GLY A 39 -0.67 3.08 -7.52
CA GLY A 39 -0.73 2.46 -6.21
C GLY A 39 -2.04 2.70 -5.48
N LEU A 40 -3.16 2.90 -6.18
CA LEU A 40 -4.47 3.10 -5.56
C LEU A 40 -4.82 1.95 -4.59
N ALA A 41 -4.48 0.72 -4.94
CA ALA A 41 -4.66 -0.42 -4.06
C ALA A 41 -3.82 -0.34 -2.77
N ASN A 42 -2.74 0.45 -2.74
CA ASN A 42 -1.94 0.65 -1.54
C ASN A 42 -2.65 1.54 -0.51
N ILE A 43 -3.65 2.34 -0.92
CA ILE A 43 -4.54 3.05 0.01
C ILE A 43 -5.19 2.05 0.96
N VAL A 44 -5.78 0.98 0.39
CA VAL A 44 -6.40 -0.07 1.20
C VAL A 44 -5.37 -0.80 2.06
N THR A 45 -4.19 -1.10 1.51
CA THR A 45 -3.11 -1.74 2.28
C THR A 45 -2.72 -0.91 3.49
N LEU A 46 -2.55 0.40 3.33
CA LEU A 46 -2.24 1.32 4.43
C LEU A 46 -3.38 1.35 5.47
N LEU A 47 -4.63 1.47 5.03
CA LEU A 47 -5.79 1.43 5.92
C LEU A 47 -5.89 0.11 6.70
N VAL A 48 -5.61 -1.03 6.06
CA VAL A 48 -5.62 -2.34 6.74
C VAL A 48 -4.50 -2.43 7.78
N ILE A 49 -3.30 -1.91 7.48
CA ILE A 49 -2.21 -1.83 8.48
C ILE A 49 -2.69 -1.05 9.71
N LEU A 50 -3.36 0.08 9.49
CA LEU A 50 -3.83 0.96 10.57
C LEU A 50 -4.97 0.34 11.39
N LEU A 51 -5.90 -0.35 10.74
CA LEU A 51 -7.13 -0.86 11.36
C LEU A 51 -7.01 -2.29 11.90
N SER A 52 -6.22 -3.14 11.24
CA SER A 52 -6.17 -4.59 11.49
C SER A 52 -4.75 -5.12 11.69
N GLY A 53 -3.73 -4.32 11.35
CA GLY A 53 -2.33 -4.67 11.54
C GLY A 53 -1.67 -5.34 10.32
N MET A 54 -0.36 -5.58 10.45
CA MET A 54 0.51 -6.03 9.37
C MET A 54 0.11 -7.40 8.79
N TYR A 55 -0.26 -8.36 9.65
CA TYR A 55 -0.59 -9.71 9.19
C TYR A 55 -1.82 -9.74 8.29
N ASP A 56 -2.88 -9.02 8.66
CA ASP A 56 -4.09 -8.93 7.85
C ASP A 56 -3.82 -8.17 6.55
N ALA A 57 -2.97 -7.14 6.58
CA ALA A 57 -2.53 -6.43 5.39
C ALA A 57 -1.74 -7.33 4.41
N LEU A 58 -0.85 -8.18 4.91
CA LEU A 58 -0.13 -9.16 4.09
C LEU A 58 -1.08 -10.17 3.43
N VAL A 59 -2.08 -10.67 4.17
CA VAL A 59 -3.10 -11.56 3.62
C VAL A 59 -3.91 -10.85 2.54
N VAL A 60 -4.33 -9.61 2.77
CA VAL A 60 -5.06 -8.80 1.78
C VAL A 60 -4.20 -8.58 0.52
N VAL A 61 -2.92 -8.24 0.68
CA VAL A 61 -1.99 -8.06 -0.46
C VAL A 61 -1.84 -9.36 -1.25
N ALA A 62 -1.63 -10.49 -0.59
CA ALA A 62 -1.48 -11.78 -1.25
C ALA A 62 -2.74 -12.15 -2.05
N LEU A 63 -3.91 -12.04 -1.43
CA LEU A 63 -5.18 -12.37 -2.08
C LEU A 63 -5.51 -11.42 -3.23
N ARG A 64 -5.37 -10.09 -3.05
CA ARG A 64 -5.65 -9.12 -4.11
C ARG A 64 -4.73 -9.27 -5.32
N THR A 65 -3.43 -9.54 -5.09
CA THR A 65 -2.47 -9.69 -6.18
C THR A 65 -2.71 -10.99 -6.93
N PHE A 66 -3.02 -12.07 -6.24
CA PHE A 66 -3.38 -13.35 -6.84
C PHE A 66 -4.65 -13.23 -7.69
N LEU A 67 -5.74 -12.73 -7.11
CA LEU A 67 -7.01 -12.55 -7.82
C LEU A 67 -6.89 -11.53 -8.96
N GLY A 68 -6.15 -10.44 -8.75
CA GLY A 68 -5.93 -9.42 -9.79
C GLY A 68 -5.16 -9.97 -10.99
N SER A 69 -4.16 -10.82 -10.77
CA SER A 69 -3.41 -11.47 -11.85
C SER A 69 -4.24 -12.50 -12.60
N LEU A 70 -5.11 -13.22 -11.92
CA LEU A 70 -6.05 -14.15 -12.56
C LEU A 70 -7.05 -13.41 -13.45
N LEU A 71 -7.62 -12.31 -12.94
CA LEU A 71 -8.61 -11.51 -13.69
C LEU A 71 -8.01 -10.78 -14.88
N SER A 72 -6.75 -10.36 -14.78
CA SER A 72 -6.04 -9.68 -15.88
C SER A 72 -5.40 -10.65 -16.89
N GLY A 73 -5.36 -11.95 -16.60
CA GLY A 73 -4.70 -12.95 -17.44
C GLY A 73 -3.17 -12.82 -17.50
N ALA A 74 -2.57 -12.00 -16.64
CA ALA A 74 -1.15 -11.66 -16.67
C ALA A 74 -0.41 -12.25 -15.46
N LEU A 75 -0.04 -13.52 -15.53
CA LEU A 75 0.70 -14.21 -14.45
C LEU A 75 2.06 -13.58 -14.15
N THR A 76 2.74 -13.00 -15.14
CA THR A 76 3.97 -12.25 -14.92
C THR A 76 3.74 -11.03 -14.00
N SER A 77 2.61 -10.36 -14.16
CA SER A 77 2.22 -9.22 -13.30
C SER A 77 2.05 -9.62 -11.83
N PHE A 78 1.75 -10.90 -11.55
CA PHE A 78 1.66 -11.40 -10.17
C PHE A 78 3.00 -11.31 -9.45
N ALA A 79 4.10 -11.77 -10.06
CA ALA A 79 5.42 -11.73 -9.42
C ALA A 79 5.85 -10.30 -9.06
N PHE A 80 5.64 -9.34 -9.97
CA PHE A 80 5.90 -7.92 -9.72
C PHE A 80 5.04 -7.36 -8.58
N SER A 81 3.75 -7.66 -8.62
CA SER A 81 2.79 -7.11 -7.66
C SER A 81 2.93 -7.71 -6.27
N ILE A 82 3.24 -9.01 -6.15
CA ILE A 82 3.37 -9.67 -4.85
C ILE A 82 4.64 -9.24 -4.12
N VAL A 83 5.79 -9.22 -4.81
CA VAL A 83 7.07 -8.80 -4.20
C VAL A 83 7.01 -7.33 -3.82
N GLY A 84 6.58 -6.46 -4.73
CA GLY A 84 6.40 -5.04 -4.44
C GLY A 84 5.41 -4.80 -3.31
N GLY A 85 4.25 -5.46 -3.33
CA GLY A 85 3.20 -5.31 -2.32
C GLY A 85 3.61 -5.80 -0.93
N VAL A 86 4.27 -6.95 -0.84
CA VAL A 86 4.77 -7.49 0.43
C VAL A 86 5.85 -6.57 1.01
N LEU A 87 6.82 -6.14 0.20
CA LEU A 87 7.89 -5.24 0.65
C LEU A 87 7.31 -3.91 1.14
N ALA A 88 6.39 -3.31 0.38
CA ALA A 88 5.69 -2.09 0.78
C ALA A 88 4.94 -2.26 2.11
N THR A 89 4.22 -3.36 2.28
CA THR A 89 3.46 -3.64 3.50
C THR A 89 4.35 -3.76 4.72
N ILE A 90 5.47 -4.49 4.59
CA ILE A 90 6.44 -4.65 5.68
C ILE A 90 7.04 -3.29 6.05
N VAL A 91 7.50 -2.51 5.06
CA VAL A 91 8.12 -1.20 5.31
C VAL A 91 7.10 -0.23 5.92
N MET A 92 5.89 -0.12 5.37
CA MET A 92 4.84 0.73 5.94
C MET A 92 4.52 0.35 7.39
N ALA A 93 4.36 -0.94 7.68
CA ALA A 93 4.04 -1.41 9.03
C ALA A 93 5.19 -1.13 10.02
N LEU A 94 6.44 -1.34 9.62
CA LEU A 94 7.61 -1.07 10.46
C LEU A 94 7.79 0.43 10.72
N VAL A 95 7.71 1.25 9.66
CA VAL A 95 7.83 2.71 9.77
C VAL A 95 6.68 3.27 10.60
N TYR A 96 5.46 2.82 10.35
CA TYR A 96 4.29 3.21 11.13
C TYR A 96 4.49 2.89 12.63
N LYS A 97 4.93 1.67 12.95
CA LYS A 97 5.07 1.22 14.33
C LYS A 97 6.24 1.90 15.08
N ARG A 98 7.36 2.18 14.40
CA ARG A 98 8.58 2.69 15.06
C ARG A 98 8.81 4.18 14.88
N LEU A 99 8.34 4.75 13.78
CA LEU A 99 8.66 6.12 13.35
C LEU A 99 7.41 6.92 12.96
N GLY A 100 6.21 6.42 13.27
CA GLY A 100 4.94 7.07 12.91
C GLY A 100 4.79 8.47 13.50
N GLY A 101 5.38 8.74 14.65
CA GLY A 101 5.44 10.07 15.25
C GLY A 101 6.21 11.10 14.42
N VAL A 102 7.24 10.65 13.69
CA VAL A 102 8.11 11.51 12.86
C VAL A 102 7.54 11.67 11.45
N PHE A 103 7.15 10.57 10.80
CA PHE A 103 6.80 10.60 9.36
C PHE A 103 5.32 10.90 9.07
N GLY A 104 4.41 10.69 9.99
CA GLY A 104 2.97 10.78 9.71
C GLY A 104 2.51 9.80 8.62
N LEU A 105 1.23 9.84 8.24
CA LEU A 105 0.65 8.94 7.22
C LEU A 105 1.28 9.10 5.84
N VAL A 106 1.53 10.35 5.45
CA VAL A 106 2.10 10.66 4.13
C VAL A 106 3.51 10.11 4.02
N GLY A 107 4.35 10.31 5.04
CA GLY A 107 5.72 9.79 5.03
C GLY A 107 5.76 8.26 5.03
N VAL A 108 4.90 7.60 5.82
CA VAL A 108 4.75 6.14 5.81
C VAL A 108 4.36 5.64 4.42
N SER A 109 3.42 6.32 3.77
CA SER A 109 2.96 5.97 2.42
C SER A 109 4.04 6.17 1.35
N ILE A 110 4.81 7.26 1.42
CA ILE A 110 5.92 7.52 0.49
C ILE A 110 6.97 6.41 0.59
N LEU A 111 7.39 6.05 1.81
CA LEU A 111 8.34 4.97 2.01
C LEU A 111 7.80 3.62 1.54
N GLY A 112 6.50 3.38 1.72
CA GLY A 112 5.81 2.21 1.17
C GLY A 112 5.82 2.17 -0.35
N ALA A 113 5.52 3.29 -1.01
CA ALA A 113 5.50 3.37 -2.47
C ALA A 113 6.91 3.21 -3.08
N ILE A 114 7.92 3.83 -2.47
CA ILE A 114 9.32 3.63 -2.86
C ILE A 114 9.71 2.15 -2.74
N SER A 115 9.39 1.53 -1.62
CA SER A 115 9.70 0.12 -1.38
C SER A 115 8.96 -0.80 -2.35
N HIS A 116 7.72 -0.46 -2.69
CA HIS A 116 6.94 -1.16 -3.72
C HIS A 116 7.66 -1.14 -5.07
N ASN A 117 8.08 0.04 -5.51
CA ASN A 117 8.79 0.22 -6.78
C ASN A 117 10.14 -0.48 -6.79
N ILE A 118 10.88 -0.47 -5.68
CA ILE A 118 12.12 -1.24 -5.54
C ILE A 118 11.84 -2.73 -5.66
N GLY A 119 10.81 -3.26 -4.98
CA GLY A 119 10.41 -4.65 -5.08
C GLY A 119 10.06 -5.07 -6.50
N GLN A 120 9.33 -4.23 -7.24
CA GLN A 120 9.02 -4.46 -8.65
C GLN A 120 10.29 -4.46 -9.52
N LEU A 121 11.20 -3.51 -9.29
CA LEU A 121 12.44 -3.40 -10.05
C LEU A 121 13.36 -4.61 -9.83
N LEU A 122 13.39 -5.16 -8.62
CA LEU A 122 14.13 -6.39 -8.32
C LEU A 122 13.59 -7.57 -9.13
N VAL A 123 12.27 -7.73 -9.19
CA VAL A 123 11.64 -8.77 -10.03
C VAL A 123 11.92 -8.52 -11.50
N ALA A 124 11.86 -7.26 -11.97
CA ALA A 124 12.20 -6.90 -13.33
C ALA A 124 13.64 -7.29 -13.69
N GLY A 125 14.59 -7.02 -12.81
CA GLY A 125 15.99 -7.40 -12.99
C GLY A 125 16.18 -8.90 -13.17
N VAL A 126 15.46 -9.71 -12.39
CA VAL A 126 15.50 -11.18 -12.49
C VAL A 126 14.85 -11.67 -13.79
N VAL A 127 13.69 -11.11 -14.16
CA VAL A 127 12.93 -11.55 -15.34
C VAL A 127 13.60 -11.15 -16.65
N VAL A 128 14.13 -9.92 -16.72
CA VAL A 128 14.78 -9.39 -17.94
C VAL A 128 16.25 -9.85 -18.05
N GLY A 129 16.89 -10.18 -16.93
CA GLY A 129 18.27 -10.69 -16.91
C GLY A 129 19.34 -9.67 -17.27
N THR A 130 19.03 -8.35 -17.25
CA THR A 130 20.00 -7.30 -17.59
C THR A 130 20.09 -6.24 -16.48
N MET A 131 21.32 -5.76 -16.21
CA MET A 131 21.56 -4.66 -15.26
C MET A 131 21.00 -3.32 -15.73
N GLY A 132 20.74 -3.16 -17.02
CA GLY A 132 20.15 -1.93 -17.59
C GLY A 132 18.79 -1.55 -17.00
N VAL A 133 18.03 -2.52 -16.50
CA VAL A 133 16.74 -2.30 -15.84
C VAL A 133 16.86 -1.40 -14.60
N TYR A 134 17.97 -1.50 -13.87
CA TYR A 134 18.19 -0.68 -12.67
C TYR A 134 18.43 0.80 -12.97
N GLY A 135 18.71 1.16 -14.24
CA GLY A 135 18.73 2.56 -14.69
C GLY A 135 17.38 3.29 -14.54
N TYR A 136 16.27 2.56 -14.42
CA TYR A 136 14.96 3.15 -14.14
C TYR A 136 14.74 3.53 -12.67
N LEU A 137 15.63 3.14 -11.75
CA LEU A 137 15.49 3.39 -10.32
C LEU A 137 15.23 4.88 -9.99
N PRO A 138 15.98 5.86 -10.52
CA PRO A 138 15.73 7.27 -10.19
C PRO A 138 14.31 7.73 -10.55
N VAL A 139 13.81 7.32 -11.71
CA VAL A 139 12.46 7.67 -12.18
C VAL A 139 11.41 7.02 -11.27
N LEU A 140 11.61 5.75 -10.90
CA LEU A 140 10.70 5.03 -10.00
C LEU A 140 10.71 5.60 -8.58
N LEU A 141 11.83 6.13 -8.09
CA LEU A 141 11.89 6.81 -6.80
C LEU A 141 11.05 8.09 -6.81
N VAL A 142 11.20 8.93 -7.84
CA VAL A 142 10.40 10.16 -8.00
C VAL A 142 8.91 9.81 -8.13
N ALA A 143 8.57 8.84 -8.96
CA ALA A 143 7.20 8.35 -9.09
C ALA A 143 6.67 7.83 -7.76
N GLY A 144 7.47 7.09 -6.99
CA GLY A 144 7.12 6.58 -5.66
C GLY A 144 6.84 7.68 -4.65
N VAL A 145 7.60 8.78 -4.67
CA VAL A 145 7.32 9.95 -3.82
C VAL A 145 5.96 10.56 -4.20
N ALA A 146 5.72 10.80 -5.49
CA ALA A 146 4.47 11.38 -5.96
C ALA A 146 3.26 10.49 -5.62
N THR A 147 3.32 9.21 -5.99
CA THR A 147 2.22 8.26 -5.73
C THR A 147 1.99 8.04 -4.24
N GLY A 148 3.06 7.90 -3.45
CA GLY A 148 2.99 7.76 -2.00
C GLY A 148 2.38 8.98 -1.32
N TYR A 149 2.65 10.18 -1.81
CA TYR A 149 2.03 11.41 -1.34
C TYR A 149 0.50 11.37 -1.55
N PHE A 150 0.04 11.04 -2.76
CA PHE A 150 -1.39 10.89 -3.05
C PHE A 150 -2.06 9.81 -2.21
N VAL A 151 -1.44 8.64 -2.09
CA VAL A 151 -1.95 7.52 -1.28
C VAL A 151 -2.08 7.94 0.19
N GLY A 152 -1.08 8.63 0.73
CA GLY A 152 -1.09 9.10 2.12
C GLY A 152 -2.20 10.11 2.40
N ILE A 153 -2.41 11.07 1.49
CA ILE A 153 -3.53 12.03 1.59
C ILE A 153 -4.87 11.31 1.48
N ALA A 154 -5.03 10.43 0.48
CA ALA A 154 -6.27 9.70 0.27
C ALA A 154 -6.62 8.83 1.48
N ALA A 155 -5.65 8.12 2.05
CA ALA A 155 -5.85 7.34 3.27
C ALA A 155 -6.25 8.25 4.46
N GLY A 156 -5.61 9.41 4.60
CA GLY A 156 -5.96 10.40 5.62
C GLY A 156 -7.39 10.94 5.45
N LEU A 157 -7.83 11.19 4.21
CA LEU A 157 -9.21 11.59 3.93
C LEU A 157 -10.21 10.50 4.29
N VAL A 158 -9.93 9.25 3.90
CA VAL A 158 -10.81 8.12 4.26
C VAL A 158 -10.94 8.00 5.78
N LEU A 159 -9.82 8.12 6.51
CA LEU A 159 -9.85 8.06 7.98
C LEU A 159 -10.72 9.16 8.62
N ARG A 160 -10.80 10.36 8.03
CA ARG A 160 -11.66 11.44 8.53
C ARG A 160 -13.16 11.11 8.45
N PHE A 161 -13.56 10.32 7.48
CA PHE A 161 -14.96 9.90 7.30
C PHE A 161 -15.31 8.60 8.02
N LEU A 162 -14.32 7.91 8.61
CA LEU A 162 -14.56 6.71 9.39
C LEU A 162 -15.24 7.05 10.74
N PRO A 163 -16.11 6.15 11.26
CA PRO A 163 -16.63 6.27 12.60
C PRO A 163 -15.50 6.43 13.63
N LYS A 164 -15.72 7.30 14.64
CA LYS A 164 -14.71 7.63 15.66
C LYS A 164 -14.04 6.40 16.27
N ALA A 165 -14.82 5.36 16.58
CA ALA A 165 -14.29 4.11 17.15
C ALA A 165 -13.27 3.40 16.25
N LEU A 166 -13.42 3.47 14.92
CA LEU A 166 -12.48 2.91 13.96
C LEU A 166 -11.25 3.80 13.81
N ALA A 167 -11.42 5.12 13.81
CA ALA A 167 -10.32 6.07 13.77
C ALA A 167 -9.44 5.99 15.02
N GLU A 168 -10.04 5.83 16.21
CA GLU A 168 -9.32 5.61 17.47
C GLU A 168 -8.57 4.27 17.48
N SER A 169 -9.16 3.21 16.90
CA SER A 169 -8.47 1.92 16.72
C SER A 169 -7.25 2.06 15.82
N ALA A 170 -7.34 2.83 14.74
CA ALA A 170 -6.20 3.14 13.88
C ALA A 170 -5.12 3.94 14.62
N ALA A 171 -5.53 4.90 15.45
CA ALA A 171 -4.60 5.71 16.25
C ALA A 171 -3.91 4.91 17.36
N ALA A 172 -4.52 3.83 17.87
CA ALA A 172 -3.95 3.01 18.94
C ALA A 172 -2.60 2.36 18.59
N GLY A 173 -2.31 2.17 17.31
CA GLY A 173 -1.03 1.68 16.81
C GLY A 173 0.09 2.72 16.80
N TRP A 174 -0.22 4.01 17.02
CA TRP A 174 0.75 5.10 17.02
C TRP A 174 1.43 5.26 18.39
N PRO A 175 2.70 5.72 18.42
CA PRO A 175 3.35 6.16 19.66
C PRO A 175 2.49 7.21 20.38
N GLU A 176 2.54 7.24 21.70
CA GLU A 176 1.61 8.04 22.52
C GLU A 176 1.72 9.54 22.25
N ASP A 177 2.91 10.03 22.01
CA ASP A 177 3.24 11.40 21.60
C ASP A 177 2.64 11.80 20.23
N ALA A 178 2.52 10.85 19.32
CA ALA A 178 1.95 11.07 17.99
C ALA A 178 0.42 10.92 17.94
N ARG A 179 -0.19 10.16 18.88
CA ARG A 179 -1.65 9.91 18.92
C ARG A 179 -2.46 11.19 19.03
N VAL A 180 -2.06 12.09 19.91
CA VAL A 180 -2.77 13.37 20.17
C VAL A 180 -2.80 14.23 18.91
N HIS A 181 -1.66 14.36 18.23
CA HIS A 181 -1.56 15.11 16.96
C HIS A 181 -2.29 14.41 15.81
N HIS A 182 -2.29 13.08 15.79
CA HIS A 182 -2.95 12.30 14.75
C HIS A 182 -4.47 12.40 14.85
N ILE A 183 -5.04 12.22 16.05
CA ILE A 183 -6.49 12.35 16.31
C ILE A 183 -6.95 13.78 16.06
N ALA A 184 -6.16 14.79 16.44
CA ALA A 184 -6.49 16.20 16.19
C ALA A 184 -6.54 16.56 14.70
N ARG A 185 -5.70 15.91 13.86
CA ARG A 185 -5.71 16.10 12.39
C ARG A 185 -6.81 15.33 11.67
N MET A 186 -7.44 14.36 12.32
CA MET A 186 -8.59 13.62 11.78
C MET A 186 -9.93 14.31 12.07
N ARG A 187 -9.96 15.34 12.93
CA ARG A 187 -11.12 16.18 13.22
C ARG A 187 -11.10 17.43 12.35
#